data_aa72a9fc755a1b7fa8d4cbd59e64efe3
#
_entry.id   aa72a9fc755a1b7fa8d4cbd59e64efe3
#
_cell.length_a   1.000
_cell.length_b   1.000
_cell.length_c   1.000
_cell.angle_alpha   90.00
_cell.angle_beta   90.00
_cell.angle_gamma   90.00
#
_symmetry.space_group_name_H-M   'P 1'
#
loop_
_entity.id
_entity.type
_entity.pdbx_description
1 polymer ?
#
loop_
_entity_poly.entity_id
_entity_poly.type
_entity_poly.pdbx_seq_one_letter_code
_entity_poly.pdbx_strand_id
1 'polypeptide(L)'
;MPAAARPTSTLVLLVRHGVTPTTGRVLPGRARGLHLSEDGRKQAEGLVRRLAPLTKLAAIYSSPLERARETAAPLAKARGMAVRVEPGLLECDFGAWTGGSLKRLAKKPEWRIVQAHPSGFRFPGGESFLEMQTRASDTVRRLAERHRGGAIVAVSHADPIKAVVTQALGAHLDHFQRLVIAPASVTAVAFRAEGTTVLTVNSMDGDLASLGGR
;
A
#
# COMPACT_ATOMS: atom_id res chain seq x y z
N MET A 1 31.03 14.19 -25.68
CA MET A 1 29.65 14.31 -25.24
C MET A 1 29.58 13.87 -23.79
N PRO A 2 29.20 14.68 -22.80
CA PRO A 2 28.98 14.20 -21.44
C PRO A 2 27.82 13.20 -21.47
N ALA A 3 28.01 12.05 -20.82
CA ALA A 3 26.97 11.04 -20.70
C ALA A 3 25.75 11.69 -20.04
N ALA A 4 24.60 11.64 -20.73
CA ALA A 4 23.35 12.12 -20.17
C ALA A 4 23.11 11.45 -18.80
N ALA A 5 22.97 12.25 -17.74
CA ALA A 5 22.68 11.73 -16.41
C ALA A 5 21.43 10.83 -16.53
N ARG A 6 21.56 9.57 -16.13
CA ARG A 6 20.42 8.64 -16.13
C ARG A 6 19.28 9.29 -15.34
N PRO A 7 18.06 9.36 -15.88
CA PRO A 7 16.95 9.96 -15.18
C PRO A 7 16.80 9.26 -13.81
N THR A 8 16.83 10.05 -12.74
CA THR A 8 16.77 9.54 -11.37
C THR A 8 15.38 9.01 -11.10
N SER A 9 15.24 7.67 -11.01
CA SER A 9 13.97 7.07 -10.61
C SER A 9 13.86 6.98 -9.10
N THR A 10 12.66 7.23 -8.55
CA THR A 10 12.35 6.94 -7.15
C THR A 10 11.63 5.60 -7.05
N LEU A 11 12.16 4.69 -6.26
CA LEU A 11 11.53 3.40 -6.00
C LEU A 11 10.59 3.52 -4.79
N VAL A 12 9.30 3.28 -4.99
CA VAL A 12 8.31 3.23 -3.92
C VAL A 12 7.89 1.78 -3.69
N LEU A 13 8.13 1.29 -2.48
CA LEU A 13 7.74 -0.04 -2.01
C LEU A 13 6.48 0.10 -1.17
N LEU A 14 5.33 -0.19 -1.78
CA LEU A 14 4.05 -0.23 -1.10
C LEU A 14 3.92 -1.57 -0.39
N VAL A 15 3.70 -1.54 0.92
CA VAL A 15 3.58 -2.74 1.76
C VAL A 15 2.20 -2.76 2.39
N ARG A 16 1.43 -3.83 2.18
CA ARG A 16 0.21 -4.02 2.96
C ARG A 16 0.56 -4.41 4.40
N HIS A 17 -0.17 -3.87 5.39
CA HIS A 17 0.00 -4.32 6.77
C HIS A 17 -0.13 -5.84 6.93
N GLY A 18 0.51 -6.41 7.93
CA GLY A 18 0.43 -7.83 8.27
C GLY A 18 -0.98 -8.29 8.69
N VAL A 19 -1.16 -9.59 8.85
CA VAL A 19 -2.43 -10.19 9.26
C VAL A 19 -2.89 -9.63 10.61
N THR A 20 -4.19 -9.38 10.72
CA THR A 20 -4.89 -9.01 11.97
C THR A 20 -5.90 -10.11 12.34
N PRO A 21 -6.40 -10.17 13.58
CA PRO A 21 -7.41 -11.16 13.98
C PRO A 21 -8.68 -11.13 13.14
N THR A 22 -8.97 -10.04 12.44
CA THR A 22 -10.18 -9.85 11.63
C THR A 22 -9.95 -9.98 10.12
N THR A 23 -8.70 -10.18 9.67
CA THR A 23 -8.35 -10.30 8.25
C THR A 23 -9.18 -11.37 7.55
N GLY A 24 -9.80 -11.03 6.41
CA GLY A 24 -10.64 -11.92 5.60
C GLY A 24 -12.05 -12.17 6.17
N ARG A 25 -12.40 -11.59 7.33
CA ARG A 25 -13.71 -11.79 7.97
C ARG A 25 -14.52 -10.51 8.14
N VAL A 26 -13.84 -9.40 8.40
CA VAL A 26 -14.44 -8.11 8.70
C VAL A 26 -13.83 -7.06 7.76
N LEU A 27 -14.62 -6.05 7.41
CA LEU A 27 -14.17 -4.86 6.70
C LEU A 27 -13.77 -3.79 7.74
N PRO A 28 -12.49 -3.73 8.16
CA PRO A 28 -12.12 -2.94 9.34
C PRO A 28 -12.09 -1.43 9.06
N GLY A 29 -11.91 -1.02 7.80
CA GLY A 29 -11.81 0.37 7.42
C GLY A 29 -10.77 1.13 8.25
N ARG A 30 -11.17 2.28 8.77
CA ARG A 30 -10.34 3.14 9.63
C ARG A 30 -10.54 2.89 11.13
N ALA A 31 -11.12 1.76 11.52
CA ALA A 31 -11.26 1.41 12.93
C ALA A 31 -9.89 1.42 13.64
N ARG A 32 -9.86 2.05 14.82
CA ARG A 32 -8.71 2.11 15.72
C ARG A 32 -8.67 0.87 16.63
N GLY A 33 -7.52 0.62 17.27
CA GLY A 33 -7.36 -0.49 18.21
C GLY A 33 -7.26 -1.85 17.53
N LEU A 34 -7.11 -1.90 16.20
CA LEU A 34 -6.89 -3.14 15.48
C LEU A 34 -5.39 -3.37 15.26
N HIS A 35 -4.82 -4.26 16.05
CA HIS A 35 -3.42 -4.64 16.07
C HIS A 35 -3.12 -5.85 15.18
N LEU A 36 -1.84 -6.11 14.92
CA LEU A 36 -1.39 -7.32 14.25
C LEU A 36 -1.68 -8.56 15.11
N SER A 37 -2.02 -9.66 14.47
CA SER A 37 -1.98 -10.98 15.09
C SER A 37 -0.51 -11.41 15.34
N GLU A 38 -0.31 -12.55 15.99
CA GLU A 38 1.02 -13.14 16.13
C GLU A 38 1.66 -13.41 14.77
N ASP A 39 0.90 -13.99 13.84
CA ASP A 39 1.38 -14.23 12.47
C ASP A 39 1.66 -12.91 11.73
N GLY A 40 0.85 -11.88 11.95
CA GLY A 40 1.10 -10.55 11.39
C GLY A 40 2.41 -9.94 11.89
N ARG A 41 2.76 -10.15 13.16
CA ARG A 41 4.06 -9.73 13.71
C ARG A 41 5.23 -10.49 13.08
N LYS A 42 5.11 -11.83 12.93
CA LYS A 42 6.11 -12.65 12.22
C LYS A 42 6.28 -12.20 10.77
N GLN A 43 5.19 -11.84 10.09
CA GLN A 43 5.24 -11.28 8.74
C GLN A 43 5.99 -9.95 8.69
N ALA A 44 5.74 -9.06 9.64
CA ALA A 44 6.43 -7.77 9.75
C ALA A 44 7.96 -7.94 10.00
N GLU A 45 8.35 -8.89 10.82
CA GLU A 45 9.76 -9.28 11.02
C GLU A 45 10.38 -9.86 9.74
N GLY A 46 9.62 -10.67 8.99
CA GLY A 46 10.04 -11.22 7.72
C GLY A 46 10.40 -10.16 6.67
N LEU A 47 9.71 -9.01 6.68
CA LEU A 47 10.01 -7.88 5.79
C LEU A 47 11.43 -7.34 5.98
N VAL A 48 12.00 -7.40 7.19
CA VAL A 48 13.38 -6.95 7.45
C VAL A 48 14.38 -7.69 6.57
N ARG A 49 14.27 -9.02 6.50
CA ARG A 49 15.14 -9.86 5.66
C ARG A 49 14.92 -9.61 4.18
N ARG A 50 13.65 -9.54 3.76
CA ARG A 50 13.28 -9.36 2.35
C ARG A 50 13.74 -8.02 1.79
N LEU A 51 13.72 -6.97 2.62
CA LEU A 51 14.12 -5.62 2.23
C LEU A 51 15.60 -5.32 2.57
N ALA A 52 16.34 -6.27 3.15
CA ALA A 52 17.76 -6.09 3.50
C ALA A 52 18.63 -5.66 2.32
N PRO A 53 18.47 -6.23 1.08
CA PRO A 53 19.29 -5.85 -0.06
C PRO A 53 19.13 -4.40 -0.53
N LEU A 54 18.06 -3.72 -0.14
CA LEU A 54 17.82 -2.32 -0.49
C LEU A 54 18.61 -1.39 0.42
N THR A 55 19.88 -1.19 0.10
CA THR A 55 20.83 -0.45 0.96
C THR A 55 20.54 1.06 1.04
N LYS A 56 19.94 1.65 -0.01
CA LYS A 56 19.66 3.10 -0.11
C LYS A 56 18.21 3.45 0.24
N LEU A 57 17.72 2.97 1.40
CA LEU A 57 16.39 3.33 1.87
C LEU A 57 16.41 4.75 2.47
N ALA A 58 15.66 5.67 1.87
CA ALA A 58 15.64 7.08 2.25
C ALA A 58 14.62 7.39 3.36
N ALA A 59 13.49 6.68 3.39
CA ALA A 59 12.45 6.88 4.39
C ALA A 59 11.52 5.67 4.51
N ILE A 60 10.88 5.56 5.69
CA ILE A 60 9.81 4.61 5.96
C ILE A 60 8.58 5.41 6.37
N TYR A 61 7.52 5.28 5.59
CA TYR A 61 6.21 5.88 5.85
C TYR A 61 5.20 4.83 6.26
N SER A 62 4.20 5.23 7.02
CA SER A 62 3.10 4.35 7.42
C SER A 62 1.79 5.12 7.50
N SER A 63 0.70 4.46 7.11
CA SER A 63 -0.64 4.84 7.55
C SER A 63 -0.67 5.04 9.07
N PRO A 64 -1.47 5.98 9.60
CA PRO A 64 -1.57 6.22 11.06
C PRO A 64 -2.17 5.05 11.85
N LEU A 65 -2.80 4.05 11.19
CA LEU A 65 -3.46 2.94 11.85
C LEU A 65 -2.44 1.96 12.47
N GLU A 66 -2.77 1.45 13.64
CA GLU A 66 -1.88 0.65 14.49
C GLU A 66 -1.25 -0.51 13.72
N ARG A 67 -2.04 -1.33 13.05
CA ARG A 67 -1.59 -2.47 12.25
C ARG A 67 -0.55 -2.12 11.17
N ALA A 68 -0.65 -0.92 10.58
CA ALA A 68 0.32 -0.46 9.58
C ALA A 68 1.62 0.02 10.25
N ARG A 69 1.52 0.77 11.34
CA ARG A 69 2.67 1.23 12.12
C ARG A 69 3.44 0.06 12.71
N GLU A 70 2.74 -0.94 13.25
CA GLU A 70 3.32 -2.17 13.78
C GLU A 70 4.03 -2.99 12.69
N THR A 71 3.50 -2.99 11.46
CA THR A 71 4.17 -3.63 10.32
C THR A 71 5.46 -2.90 9.93
N ALA A 72 5.49 -1.57 10.01
CA ALA A 72 6.66 -0.76 9.68
C ALA A 72 7.76 -0.82 10.75
N ALA A 73 7.39 -1.02 12.02
CA ALA A 73 8.28 -0.85 13.17
C ALA A 73 9.52 -1.77 13.17
N PRO A 74 9.45 -3.08 12.87
CA PRO A 74 10.64 -3.94 12.83
C PRO A 74 11.66 -3.48 11.79
N LEU A 75 11.20 -3.09 10.59
CA LEU A 75 12.08 -2.57 9.54
C LEU A 75 12.73 -1.26 9.96
N ALA A 76 11.97 -0.34 10.55
CA ALA A 76 12.49 0.94 11.04
C ALA A 76 13.56 0.72 12.11
N LYS A 77 13.30 -0.16 13.07
CA LYS A 77 14.28 -0.54 14.11
C LYS A 77 15.56 -1.12 13.50
N ALA A 78 15.44 -2.06 12.56
CA ALA A 78 16.59 -2.70 11.93
C ALA A 78 17.44 -1.72 11.08
N ARG A 79 16.83 -0.64 10.58
CA ARG A 79 17.49 0.40 9.79
C ARG A 79 17.94 1.62 10.59
N GLY A 80 17.68 1.68 11.90
CA GLY A 80 17.93 2.87 12.72
C GLY A 80 17.15 4.10 12.24
N MET A 81 15.95 3.89 11.66
CA MET A 81 15.12 4.93 11.05
C MET A 81 13.83 5.14 11.82
N ALA A 82 13.27 6.35 11.75
CA ALA A 82 11.94 6.64 12.28
C ALA A 82 10.84 6.26 11.27
N VAL A 83 9.70 5.76 11.76
CA VAL A 83 8.47 5.63 10.98
C VAL A 83 7.79 6.99 10.89
N ARG A 84 7.61 7.52 9.67
CA ARG A 84 6.92 8.78 9.40
C ARG A 84 5.44 8.49 9.13
N VAL A 85 4.56 9.03 9.94
CA VAL A 85 3.11 8.86 9.76
C VAL A 85 2.63 9.72 8.59
N GLU A 86 1.89 9.12 7.66
CA GLU A 86 1.35 9.79 6.47
C GLU A 86 -0.15 9.47 6.35
N PRO A 87 -1.04 10.43 6.65
CA PRO A 87 -2.49 10.23 6.60
C PRO A 87 -3.01 9.85 5.21
N GLY A 88 -2.33 10.26 4.16
CA GLY A 88 -2.70 9.88 2.80
C GLY A 88 -2.60 8.39 2.50
N LEU A 89 -1.91 7.61 3.34
CA LEU A 89 -1.82 6.15 3.26
C LEU A 89 -2.94 5.40 4.02
N LEU A 90 -3.92 6.11 4.59
CA LEU A 90 -5.08 5.51 5.27
C LEU A 90 -5.86 4.57 4.35
N GLU A 91 -6.49 3.56 4.97
CA GLU A 91 -7.48 2.71 4.30
C GLU A 91 -8.66 3.56 3.77
N CYS A 92 -9.41 3.00 2.85
CA CYS A 92 -10.68 3.58 2.42
C CYS A 92 -11.58 3.81 3.64
N ASP A 93 -12.23 4.97 3.66
CA ASP A 93 -13.28 5.21 4.65
C ASP A 93 -14.56 4.51 4.18
N PHE A 94 -14.84 3.37 4.78
CA PHE A 94 -16.02 2.58 4.44
C PHE A 94 -17.30 3.10 5.12
N GLY A 95 -17.23 4.22 5.85
CA GLY A 95 -18.39 4.83 6.51
C GLY A 95 -19.19 3.82 7.32
N ALA A 96 -20.48 3.73 7.06
CA ALA A 96 -21.41 2.84 7.76
C ALA A 96 -21.10 1.32 7.55
N TRP A 97 -20.21 0.95 6.65
CA TRP A 97 -19.80 -0.45 6.45
C TRP A 97 -18.60 -0.84 7.30
N THR A 98 -17.94 0.10 7.94
CA THR A 98 -16.80 -0.13 8.84
C THR A 98 -17.18 -1.10 9.96
N GLY A 99 -16.35 -2.12 10.18
CA GLY A 99 -16.60 -3.18 11.16
C GLY A 99 -17.61 -4.25 10.71
N GLY A 100 -18.17 -4.11 9.50
CA GLY A 100 -19.12 -5.06 8.95
C GLY A 100 -18.49 -6.41 8.61
N SER A 101 -19.22 -7.50 8.86
CA SER A 101 -18.82 -8.85 8.41
C SER A 101 -18.85 -8.92 6.89
N LEU A 102 -17.74 -9.33 6.26
CA LEU A 102 -17.66 -9.51 4.80
C LEU A 102 -18.75 -10.45 4.28
N LYS A 103 -19.06 -11.54 5.04
CA LYS A 103 -20.13 -12.48 4.68
C LYS A 103 -21.52 -11.81 4.62
N ARG A 104 -21.79 -10.84 5.50
CA ARG A 104 -23.04 -10.06 5.47
C ARG A 104 -23.03 -9.00 4.38
N LEU A 105 -21.93 -8.28 4.22
CA LEU A 105 -21.78 -7.26 3.20
C LEU A 105 -21.90 -7.83 1.80
N ALA A 106 -21.33 -9.02 1.55
CA ALA A 106 -21.43 -9.71 0.27
C ALA A 106 -22.87 -10.06 -0.17
N LYS A 107 -23.83 -10.03 0.75
CA LYS A 107 -25.27 -10.25 0.45
C LYS A 107 -26.01 -8.97 0.05
N LYS A 108 -25.40 -7.79 0.21
CA LYS A 108 -26.01 -6.52 -0.16
C LYS A 108 -26.02 -6.36 -1.68
N PRO A 109 -27.10 -5.80 -2.26
CA PRO A 109 -27.15 -5.50 -3.70
C PRO A 109 -25.98 -4.62 -4.16
N GLU A 110 -25.60 -3.64 -3.33
CA GLU A 110 -24.52 -2.69 -3.61
C GLU A 110 -23.14 -3.38 -3.67
N TRP A 111 -22.98 -4.57 -3.07
CA TRP A 111 -21.73 -5.31 -3.16
C TRP A 111 -21.33 -5.64 -4.59
N ARG A 112 -22.29 -5.87 -5.47
CA ARG A 112 -22.02 -6.10 -6.90
C ARG A 112 -21.40 -4.86 -7.55
N ILE A 113 -21.85 -3.66 -7.15
CA ILE A 113 -21.28 -2.40 -7.64
C ILE A 113 -19.85 -2.26 -7.14
N VAL A 114 -19.61 -2.50 -5.84
CA VAL A 114 -18.26 -2.50 -5.24
C VAL A 114 -17.29 -3.42 -5.99
N GLN A 115 -17.78 -4.55 -6.50
CA GLN A 115 -16.94 -5.53 -7.21
C GLN A 115 -16.78 -5.21 -8.71
N ALA A 116 -17.82 -4.72 -9.38
CA ALA A 116 -17.86 -4.59 -10.83
C ALA A 116 -17.64 -3.14 -11.32
N HIS A 117 -18.12 -2.14 -10.58
CA HIS A 117 -18.11 -0.73 -10.94
C HIS A 117 -17.70 0.17 -9.75
N PRO A 118 -16.56 -0.08 -9.10
CA PRO A 118 -16.13 0.69 -7.93
C PRO A 118 -15.98 2.19 -8.21
N SER A 119 -15.68 2.59 -9.45
CA SER A 119 -15.54 4.01 -9.81
C SER A 119 -16.81 4.83 -9.55
N GLY A 120 -17.98 4.22 -9.69
CA GLY A 120 -19.27 4.86 -9.42
C GLY A 120 -19.78 4.70 -7.99
N PHE A 121 -19.02 4.05 -7.09
CA PHE A 121 -19.50 3.74 -5.75
C PHE A 121 -18.93 4.66 -4.69
N ARG A 122 -19.82 5.15 -3.82
CA ARG A 122 -19.49 5.85 -2.58
C ARG A 122 -20.06 5.08 -1.39
N PHE A 123 -19.24 4.88 -0.37
CA PHE A 123 -19.70 4.29 0.89
C PHE A 123 -20.59 5.25 1.66
N PRO A 124 -21.72 4.79 2.21
CA PRO A 124 -22.61 5.64 3.01
C PRO A 124 -21.88 6.29 4.19
N GLY A 125 -21.77 7.61 4.19
CA GLY A 125 -21.01 8.37 5.19
C GLY A 125 -19.48 8.19 5.09
N GLY A 126 -18.97 7.69 3.98
CA GLY A 126 -17.54 7.44 3.77
C GLY A 126 -16.99 8.00 2.45
N GLU A 127 -15.82 7.53 2.04
CA GLU A 127 -15.19 7.88 0.76
C GLU A 127 -15.86 7.16 -0.42
N SER A 128 -15.76 7.71 -1.61
CA SER A 128 -15.82 6.94 -2.85
C SER A 128 -14.46 6.28 -3.13
N PHE A 129 -14.47 5.22 -3.95
CA PHE A 129 -13.20 4.64 -4.40
C PHE A 129 -12.36 5.61 -5.22
N LEU A 130 -12.98 6.54 -5.94
CA LEU A 130 -12.28 7.56 -6.70
C LEU A 130 -11.56 8.56 -5.78
N GLU A 131 -12.20 9.03 -4.70
CA GLU A 131 -11.55 9.89 -3.69
C GLU A 131 -10.39 9.17 -3.01
N MET A 132 -10.55 7.90 -2.64
CA MET A 132 -9.48 7.09 -2.09
C MET A 132 -8.31 6.95 -3.09
N GLN A 133 -8.59 6.64 -4.37
CA GLN A 133 -7.56 6.53 -5.41
C GLN A 133 -6.79 7.84 -5.56
N THR A 134 -7.49 8.96 -5.68
CA THR A 134 -6.87 10.29 -5.81
C THR A 134 -5.97 10.59 -4.62
N ARG A 135 -6.48 10.44 -3.40
CA ARG A 135 -5.73 10.68 -2.17
C ARG A 135 -4.48 9.80 -2.08
N ALA A 136 -4.62 8.50 -2.31
CA ALA A 136 -3.51 7.55 -2.18
C ALA A 136 -2.45 7.79 -3.27
N SER A 137 -2.85 7.99 -4.51
CA SER A 137 -1.95 8.19 -5.64
C SER A 137 -1.20 9.53 -5.55
N ASP A 138 -1.89 10.62 -5.21
CA ASP A 138 -1.25 11.92 -5.00
C ASP A 138 -0.25 11.88 -3.84
N THR A 139 -0.59 11.15 -2.77
CA THR A 139 0.32 10.97 -1.66
C THR A 139 1.58 10.22 -2.09
N VAL A 140 1.43 9.09 -2.78
CA VAL A 140 2.58 8.28 -3.23
C VAL A 140 3.44 9.06 -4.21
N ARG A 141 2.85 9.82 -5.15
CA ARG A 141 3.57 10.68 -6.09
C ARG A 141 4.35 11.76 -5.34
N ARG A 142 3.75 12.48 -4.42
CA ARG A 142 4.39 13.52 -3.59
C ARG A 142 5.55 12.95 -2.77
N LEU A 143 5.40 11.74 -2.21
CA LEU A 143 6.47 11.07 -1.49
C LEU A 143 7.61 10.66 -2.43
N ALA A 144 7.30 10.17 -3.63
CA ALA A 144 8.31 9.85 -4.64
C ALA A 144 9.10 11.09 -5.07
N GLU A 145 8.44 12.21 -5.30
CA GLU A 145 9.07 13.48 -5.65
C GLU A 145 10.00 14.01 -4.55
N ARG A 146 9.61 13.83 -3.27
CA ARG A 146 10.44 14.24 -2.11
C ARG A 146 11.73 13.42 -1.99
N HIS A 147 11.76 12.22 -2.51
CA HIS A 147 12.88 11.28 -2.37
C HIS A 147 13.50 10.88 -3.73
N ARG A 148 13.60 11.85 -4.66
CA ARG A 148 14.14 11.61 -6.02
C ARG A 148 15.46 10.86 -5.98
N GLY A 149 15.55 9.79 -6.77
CA GLY A 149 16.74 8.95 -6.88
C GLY A 149 16.96 7.96 -5.73
N GLY A 150 16.06 7.92 -4.75
CA GLY A 150 16.11 7.01 -3.61
C GLY A 150 15.04 5.93 -3.64
N ALA A 151 15.02 5.13 -2.58
CA ALA A 151 13.96 4.16 -2.32
C ALA A 151 13.23 4.51 -1.03
N ILE A 152 11.91 4.34 -1.01
CA ILE A 152 11.08 4.51 0.19
C ILE A 152 10.18 3.30 0.40
N VAL A 153 9.84 3.02 1.66
CA VAL A 153 8.81 2.06 2.03
C VAL A 153 7.58 2.85 2.50
N ALA A 154 6.40 2.47 2.02
CA ALA A 154 5.13 3.05 2.43
C ALA A 154 4.15 1.93 2.83
N VAL A 155 3.96 1.77 4.15
CA VAL A 155 3.06 0.75 4.69
C VAL A 155 1.63 1.28 4.71
N SER A 156 0.74 0.56 4.03
CA SER A 156 -0.65 0.94 3.80
C SER A 156 -1.58 -0.28 3.88
N HIS A 157 -2.68 -0.25 3.14
CA HIS A 157 -3.75 -1.24 3.16
C HIS A 157 -4.02 -1.76 1.75
N ALA A 158 -4.88 -2.78 1.63
CA ALA A 158 -5.10 -3.45 0.36
C ALA A 158 -5.69 -2.53 -0.71
N ASP A 159 -6.78 -1.85 -0.41
CA ASP A 159 -7.50 -1.07 -1.43
C ASP A 159 -6.75 0.18 -1.90
N PRO A 160 -6.10 0.98 -1.03
CA PRO A 160 -5.22 2.06 -1.50
C PRO A 160 -4.07 1.57 -2.37
N ILE A 161 -3.44 0.44 -2.04
CA ILE A 161 -2.35 -0.12 -2.85
C ILE A 161 -2.87 -0.56 -4.22
N LYS A 162 -4.00 -1.30 -4.28
CA LYS A 162 -4.64 -1.67 -5.54
C LYS A 162 -4.96 -0.44 -6.41
N ALA A 163 -5.50 0.61 -5.79
CA ALA A 163 -5.88 1.83 -6.49
C ALA A 163 -4.65 2.57 -7.07
N VAL A 164 -3.56 2.66 -6.33
CA VAL A 164 -2.28 3.23 -6.81
C VAL A 164 -1.71 2.40 -7.97
N VAL A 165 -1.72 1.06 -7.86
CA VAL A 165 -1.25 0.18 -8.94
C VAL A 165 -2.11 0.34 -10.19
N THR A 166 -3.43 0.35 -10.04
CA THR A 166 -4.36 0.53 -11.16
C THR A 166 -4.10 1.83 -11.90
N GLN A 167 -3.90 2.93 -11.17
CA GLN A 167 -3.55 4.23 -11.77
C GLN A 167 -2.16 4.21 -12.42
N ALA A 168 -1.16 3.61 -11.79
CA ALA A 168 0.20 3.52 -12.34
C ALA A 168 0.24 2.71 -13.66
N LEU A 169 -0.66 1.77 -13.83
CA LEU A 169 -0.84 0.98 -15.06
C LEU A 169 -1.70 1.69 -16.12
N GLY A 170 -2.30 2.86 -15.82
CA GLY A 170 -3.26 3.52 -16.71
C GLY A 170 -4.55 2.71 -16.88
N ALA A 171 -4.85 1.78 -15.99
CA ALA A 171 -6.05 0.96 -16.05
C ALA A 171 -7.23 1.69 -15.39
N HIS A 172 -8.45 1.41 -15.88
CA HIS A 172 -9.65 1.97 -15.28
C HIS A 172 -9.83 1.46 -13.83
N LEU A 173 -10.33 2.32 -12.93
CA LEU A 173 -10.53 1.98 -11.53
C LEU A 173 -11.43 0.75 -11.32
N ASP A 174 -12.37 0.49 -12.23
CA ASP A 174 -13.22 -0.71 -12.19
C ASP A 174 -12.46 -2.04 -12.30
N HIS A 175 -11.18 -1.99 -12.63
CA HIS A 175 -10.33 -3.18 -12.66
C HIS A 175 -9.55 -3.42 -11.38
N PHE A 176 -9.59 -2.50 -10.39
CA PHE A 176 -8.73 -2.61 -9.21
C PHE A 176 -9.02 -3.85 -8.35
N GLN A 177 -10.26 -4.35 -8.36
CA GLN A 177 -10.62 -5.60 -7.66
C GLN A 177 -10.01 -6.88 -8.30
N ARG A 178 -9.46 -6.77 -9.51
CA ARG A 178 -8.72 -7.87 -10.16
C ARG A 178 -7.32 -8.05 -9.60
N LEU A 179 -6.84 -7.10 -8.80
CA LEU A 179 -5.55 -7.18 -8.12
C LEU A 179 -5.71 -7.83 -6.75
N VAL A 180 -4.75 -8.69 -6.42
CA VAL A 180 -4.62 -9.26 -5.09
C VAL A 180 -3.43 -8.61 -4.39
N ILE A 181 -3.63 -8.11 -3.18
CA ILE A 181 -2.58 -7.57 -2.31
C ILE A 181 -2.69 -8.29 -0.98
N ALA A 182 -1.84 -9.27 -0.76
CA ALA A 182 -1.82 -10.10 0.45
C ALA A 182 -1.20 -9.35 1.65
N PRO A 183 -1.52 -9.71 2.89
CA PRO A 183 -0.86 -9.14 4.07
C PRO A 183 0.66 -9.28 4.00
N ALA A 184 1.40 -8.22 4.37
CA ALA A 184 2.85 -8.09 4.30
C ALA A 184 3.46 -8.32 2.90
N SER A 185 2.66 -8.32 1.83
CA SER A 185 3.18 -8.32 0.47
C SER A 185 3.82 -6.98 0.12
N VAL A 186 4.77 -7.02 -0.80
CA VAL A 186 5.46 -5.84 -1.34
C VAL A 186 5.06 -5.64 -2.79
N THR A 187 4.66 -4.43 -3.11
CA THR A 187 4.39 -3.95 -4.46
C THR A 187 5.37 -2.82 -4.77
N ALA A 188 6.13 -2.91 -5.85
CA ALA A 188 7.16 -1.94 -6.17
C ALA A 188 6.80 -1.15 -7.42
N VAL A 189 6.83 0.18 -7.29
CA VAL A 189 6.56 1.13 -8.37
C VAL A 189 7.73 2.09 -8.49
N ALA A 190 8.29 2.22 -9.69
CA ALA A 190 9.33 3.19 -10.01
C ALA A 190 8.69 4.45 -10.61
N PHE A 191 8.99 5.60 -10.02
CA PHE A 191 8.55 6.92 -10.48
C PHE A 191 9.69 7.61 -11.19
N ARG A 192 9.45 8.04 -12.43
CA ARG A 192 10.39 8.80 -13.29
C ARG A 192 9.71 10.06 -13.81
N ALA A 193 10.48 10.94 -14.41
CA ALA A 193 9.94 12.14 -15.04
C ALA A 193 8.97 11.80 -16.20
N GLU A 194 9.26 10.72 -16.93
CA GLU A 194 8.50 10.28 -18.09
C GLU A 194 7.27 9.44 -17.73
N GLY A 195 7.12 9.04 -16.46
CA GLY A 195 5.99 8.24 -15.99
C GLY A 195 6.35 7.20 -14.94
N THR A 196 5.42 6.30 -14.67
CA THR A 196 5.54 5.24 -13.67
C THR A 196 5.75 3.88 -14.32
N THR A 197 6.48 3.00 -13.62
CA THR A 197 6.63 1.59 -14.02
C THR A 197 6.31 0.71 -12.82
N VAL A 198 5.36 -0.19 -12.95
CA VAL A 198 5.08 -1.21 -11.95
C VAL A 198 6.07 -2.35 -12.13
N LEU A 199 6.97 -2.55 -11.17
CA LEU A 199 8.05 -3.54 -11.25
C LEU A 199 7.62 -4.91 -10.73
N THR A 200 6.83 -4.94 -9.66
CA THR A 200 6.22 -6.15 -9.11
C THR A 200 4.95 -5.80 -8.36
N VAL A 201 4.01 -6.75 -8.31
CA VAL A 201 2.77 -6.64 -7.53
C VAL A 201 2.65 -7.86 -6.63
N ASN A 202 2.27 -7.64 -5.36
CA ASN A 202 1.96 -8.71 -4.42
C ASN A 202 3.10 -9.70 -4.19
N SER A 203 4.36 -9.27 -4.20
CA SER A 203 5.50 -10.16 -3.87
C SER A 203 5.40 -10.60 -2.41
N MET A 204 5.35 -11.92 -2.21
CA MET A 204 5.20 -12.56 -0.89
C MET A 204 6.52 -13.11 -0.36
N ASP A 205 7.38 -13.60 -1.25
CA ASP A 205 8.59 -14.33 -0.92
C ASP A 205 9.81 -13.78 -1.67
N GLY A 206 10.98 -14.31 -1.35
CA GLY A 206 12.25 -13.93 -1.97
C GLY A 206 12.77 -12.58 -1.48
N ASP A 207 14.00 -12.28 -1.90
CA ASP A 207 14.57 -10.95 -1.72
C ASP A 207 14.17 -10.03 -2.89
N LEU A 208 14.36 -8.75 -2.68
CA LEU A 208 14.06 -7.70 -3.66
C LEU A 208 15.36 -7.05 -4.19
N ALA A 209 16.48 -7.81 -4.19
CA ALA A 209 17.78 -7.33 -4.62
C ALA A 209 17.76 -6.78 -6.05
N SER A 210 17.00 -7.42 -6.95
CA SER A 210 16.86 -7.00 -8.35
C SER A 210 16.22 -5.60 -8.51
N LEU A 211 15.56 -5.08 -7.49
CA LEU A 211 14.96 -3.74 -7.51
C LEU A 211 15.96 -2.64 -7.15
N GLY A 212 17.05 -2.98 -6.44
CA GLY A 212 18.05 -2.02 -5.94
C GLY A 212 19.07 -1.53 -6.97
N GLY A 213 19.16 -2.15 -8.14
CA GLY A 213 20.15 -1.88 -9.18
C GLY A 213 19.64 -1.14 -10.43
N ARG A 214 18.46 -0.55 -10.39
CA ARG A 214 17.83 0.11 -11.56
C ARG A 214 17.77 1.62 -11.42
#